data_fca0c2e8a1700e971a2dc9327f0c8354
#
_entry.id   fca0c2e8a1700e971a2dc9327f0c8354
#
_cell.length_a   1.000
_cell.length_b   1.000
_cell.length_c   1.000
_cell.angle_alpha   90.00
_cell.angle_beta   90.00
_cell.angle_gamma   90.00
#
_symmetry.space_group_name_H-M   'P 1'
#
loop_
_entity.id
_entity.type
_entity.pdbx_description
1 polymer ?
#
loop_
_entity_poly.entity_id
_entity_poly.type
_entity_poly.pdbx_seq_one_letter_code
_entity_poly.pdbx_strand_id
1 'polypeptide(L)'
;MHELGKISDEEYEQAQAEPLVFTWDADFVPSANVASRADSASNTTYDSYFVERMFNDIVADMHEQLGYNEKTAKDMLYTGGYSIYCTVDPEVQSIVESVYADRNNLNYTSSKGQLLQSGATIIDNTTGDIVAVAGRVGEREGRFLLDYSTVVRQCG
;
A
#
# COMPACT_ATOMS: atom_id res chain seq x y z
N MET A 1 -31.25 -14.07 -8.55
CA MET A 1 -30.66 -13.38 -9.73
C MET A 1 -31.33 -13.84 -11.01
N HIS A 2 -31.52 -15.14 -11.21
CA HIS A 2 -32.22 -15.70 -12.36
C HIS A 2 -33.68 -15.20 -12.48
N GLU A 3 -34.51 -15.32 -11.44
CA GLU A 3 -35.87 -14.79 -11.40
C GLU A 3 -36.00 -13.28 -11.66
N LEU A 4 -34.92 -12.54 -11.46
CA LEU A 4 -34.85 -11.09 -11.71
C LEU A 4 -34.31 -10.76 -13.10
N GLY A 5 -34.05 -11.76 -13.95
CA GLY A 5 -33.53 -11.60 -15.30
C GLY A 5 -32.12 -10.96 -15.36
N LYS A 6 -31.32 -11.13 -14.31
CA LYS A 6 -29.94 -10.62 -14.22
C LYS A 6 -28.89 -11.58 -14.76
N ILE A 7 -29.24 -12.85 -14.89
CA ILE A 7 -28.44 -13.90 -15.51
C ILE A 7 -29.34 -14.72 -16.44
N SER A 8 -28.75 -15.27 -17.49
CA SER A 8 -29.46 -16.15 -18.44
C SER A 8 -29.68 -17.53 -17.87
N ASP A 9 -30.56 -18.32 -18.52
CA ASP A 9 -30.81 -19.73 -18.14
C ASP A 9 -29.53 -20.55 -18.23
N GLU A 10 -28.70 -20.31 -19.26
CA GLU A 10 -27.43 -20.99 -19.49
C GLU A 10 -26.40 -20.68 -18.37
N GLU A 11 -26.30 -19.41 -17.97
CA GLU A 11 -25.41 -18.98 -16.87
C GLU A 11 -25.89 -19.57 -15.52
N TYR A 12 -27.21 -19.70 -15.35
CA TYR A 12 -27.77 -20.29 -14.14
C TYR A 12 -27.48 -21.80 -14.05
N GLU A 13 -27.67 -22.55 -15.15
CA GLU A 13 -27.36 -23.98 -15.20
C GLU A 13 -25.86 -24.23 -15.03
N GLN A 14 -25.03 -23.42 -15.66
CA GLN A 14 -23.57 -23.52 -15.51
C GLN A 14 -23.13 -23.27 -14.08
N ALA A 15 -23.66 -22.24 -13.42
CA ALA A 15 -23.35 -21.93 -12.01
C ALA A 15 -23.84 -23.01 -11.05
N GLN A 16 -24.96 -23.71 -11.37
CA GLN A 16 -25.42 -24.85 -10.57
C GLN A 16 -24.57 -26.12 -10.76
N ALA A 17 -24.01 -26.31 -11.94
CA ALA A 17 -23.18 -27.46 -12.25
C ALA A 17 -21.74 -27.30 -11.73
N GLU A 18 -21.32 -26.07 -11.46
CA GLU A 18 -19.97 -25.78 -10.98
C GLU A 18 -19.81 -26.21 -9.50
N PRO A 19 -18.85 -27.09 -9.17
CA PRO A 19 -18.59 -27.48 -7.79
C PRO A 19 -18.11 -26.30 -6.98
N LEU A 20 -18.64 -26.11 -5.77
CA LEU A 20 -18.14 -25.11 -4.83
C LEU A 20 -16.76 -25.54 -4.31
N VAL A 21 -15.74 -24.80 -4.67
CA VAL A 21 -14.37 -24.99 -4.16
C VAL A 21 -14.07 -23.88 -3.15
N PHE A 22 -13.79 -24.29 -1.92
CA PHE A 22 -13.45 -23.34 -0.86
C PHE A 22 -11.95 -23.10 -0.77
N THR A 23 -11.55 -21.97 -0.20
CA THR A 23 -10.13 -21.58 -0.06
C THR A 23 -9.26 -22.54 0.73
N TRP A 24 -9.86 -23.44 1.50
CA TRP A 24 -9.18 -24.51 2.25
C TRP A 24 -9.15 -25.86 1.54
N ASP A 25 -9.77 -25.97 0.37
CA ASP A 25 -9.76 -27.20 -0.41
C ASP A 25 -8.42 -27.37 -1.15
N ALA A 26 -7.97 -28.63 -1.26
CA ALA A 26 -6.69 -28.92 -1.92
C ALA A 26 -6.68 -28.57 -3.42
N ASP A 27 -7.86 -28.53 -4.04
CA ASP A 27 -8.05 -28.23 -5.47
C ASP A 27 -8.35 -26.74 -5.72
N PHE A 28 -8.26 -25.90 -4.68
CA PHE A 28 -8.50 -24.47 -4.84
C PHE A 28 -7.41 -23.81 -5.67
N VAL A 29 -7.78 -23.33 -6.85
CA VAL A 29 -6.93 -22.47 -7.69
C VAL A 29 -7.40 -21.04 -7.54
N PRO A 30 -6.59 -20.13 -6.96
CA PRO A 30 -6.97 -18.74 -6.85
C PRO A 30 -7.30 -18.14 -8.21
N SER A 31 -8.43 -17.44 -8.34
CA SER A 31 -8.72 -16.69 -9.56
C SER A 31 -7.63 -15.63 -9.81
N ALA A 32 -7.44 -15.18 -11.04
CA ALA A 32 -6.38 -14.24 -11.41
C ALA A 32 -6.35 -12.96 -10.53
N ASN A 33 -7.52 -12.51 -10.04
CA ASN A 33 -7.62 -11.37 -9.14
C ASN A 33 -7.20 -11.71 -7.68
N VAL A 34 -7.24 -12.98 -7.29
CA VAL A 34 -6.77 -13.45 -5.97
C VAL A 34 -5.32 -13.92 -6.09
N ALA A 35 -4.95 -14.54 -7.22
CA ALA A 35 -3.57 -14.91 -7.54
C ALA A 35 -2.66 -13.68 -7.57
N SER A 36 -3.10 -12.56 -8.15
CA SER A 36 -2.31 -11.31 -8.12
C SER A 36 -2.10 -10.74 -6.71
N ARG A 37 -2.94 -11.13 -5.73
CA ARG A 37 -2.72 -10.81 -4.31
C ARG A 37 -1.84 -11.85 -3.59
N ALA A 38 -1.86 -13.11 -4.02
CA ALA A 38 -1.04 -14.18 -3.44
C ALA A 38 0.37 -14.20 -4.04
N ASP A 39 0.52 -13.93 -5.34
CA ASP A 39 1.82 -13.80 -6.01
C ASP A 39 2.60 -12.55 -5.56
N SER A 40 1.93 -11.56 -4.97
CA SER A 40 2.59 -10.48 -4.23
C SER A 40 3.38 -10.97 -3.00
N ALA A 41 3.23 -12.24 -2.60
CA ALA A 41 4.00 -12.81 -1.50
C ALA A 41 5.38 -13.36 -1.92
N SER A 42 5.61 -13.60 -3.22
CA SER A 42 6.91 -14.06 -3.73
C SER A 42 7.68 -12.98 -4.51
N ASN A 43 6.97 -11.96 -5.01
CA ASN A 43 7.58 -10.75 -5.53
C ASN A 43 7.27 -9.65 -4.49
N THR A 44 8.16 -9.44 -3.55
CA THR A 44 8.00 -8.47 -2.45
C THR A 44 8.03 -7.04 -2.97
N THR A 45 7.00 -6.69 -3.76
CA THR A 45 6.75 -5.30 -4.10
C THR A 45 6.01 -4.68 -2.91
N TYR A 46 6.71 -3.86 -2.16
CA TYR A 46 6.12 -3.11 -1.05
C TYR A 46 5.40 -1.87 -1.58
N ASP A 47 4.32 -1.49 -0.92
CA ASP A 47 3.64 -0.23 -1.21
C ASP A 47 4.62 0.95 -1.02
N SER A 48 4.43 2.05 -1.76
CA SER A 48 5.27 3.25 -1.61
C SER A 48 5.15 3.85 -0.20
N TYR A 49 6.14 4.65 0.22
CA TYR A 49 6.03 5.40 1.48
C TYR A 49 4.84 6.35 1.48
N PHE A 50 4.49 6.91 0.31
CA PHE A 50 3.31 7.73 0.15
C PHE A 50 2.03 6.96 0.49
N VAL A 51 1.86 5.76 -0.08
CA VAL A 51 0.68 4.92 0.16
C VAL A 51 0.58 4.49 1.63
N GLU A 52 1.68 4.07 2.25
CA GLU A 52 1.67 3.72 3.67
C GLU A 52 1.36 4.90 4.57
N ARG A 53 1.87 6.09 4.23
CA ARG A 53 1.56 7.31 4.96
C ARG A 53 0.09 7.66 4.85
N MET A 54 -0.44 7.70 3.64
CA MET A 54 -1.86 7.94 3.37
C MET A 54 -2.74 6.94 4.14
N PHE A 55 -2.38 5.65 4.13
CA PHE A 55 -3.10 4.63 4.87
C PHE A 55 -3.14 4.92 6.38
N ASN A 56 -2.01 5.28 6.96
CA ASN A 56 -1.91 5.62 8.39
C ASN A 56 -2.70 6.88 8.73
N ASP A 57 -2.68 7.90 7.88
CA ASP A 57 -3.44 9.14 8.08
C ASP A 57 -4.95 8.87 8.03
N ILE A 58 -5.42 8.05 7.07
CA ILE A 58 -6.84 7.65 7.02
C ILE A 58 -7.25 6.85 8.28
N VAL A 59 -6.41 5.92 8.75
CA VAL A 59 -6.68 5.18 9.99
C VAL A 59 -6.78 6.11 11.19
N ALA A 60 -5.90 7.11 11.28
CA ALA A 60 -5.93 8.12 12.33
C ALA A 60 -7.21 8.97 12.26
N ASP A 61 -7.59 9.43 11.07
CA ASP A 61 -8.83 10.19 10.86
C ASP A 61 -10.07 9.37 11.20
N MET A 62 -10.11 8.10 10.83
CA MET A 62 -11.22 7.21 11.21
C MET A 62 -11.29 6.99 12.71
N HIS A 63 -10.16 6.98 13.40
CA HIS A 63 -10.13 6.92 14.86
C HIS A 63 -10.65 8.22 15.50
N GLU A 64 -10.15 9.36 15.05
CA GLU A 64 -10.50 10.68 15.64
C GLU A 64 -11.93 11.11 15.33
N GLN A 65 -12.37 10.93 14.07
CA GLN A 65 -13.66 11.47 13.63
C GLN A 65 -14.80 10.48 13.81
N LEU A 66 -14.55 9.18 13.67
CA LEU A 66 -15.58 8.13 13.72
C LEU A 66 -15.52 7.27 14.98
N GLY A 67 -14.49 7.44 15.81
CA GLY A 67 -14.32 6.70 17.06
C GLY A 67 -13.97 5.22 16.87
N TYR A 68 -13.56 4.81 15.66
CA TYR A 68 -13.14 3.43 15.42
C TYR A 68 -11.80 3.14 16.12
N ASN A 69 -11.65 1.92 16.66
CA ASN A 69 -10.31 1.49 17.06
C ASN A 69 -9.46 1.19 15.83
N GLU A 70 -8.15 1.27 15.99
CA GLU A 70 -7.17 1.13 14.90
C GLU A 70 -7.35 -0.17 14.09
N LYS A 71 -7.64 -1.29 14.76
CA LYS A 71 -7.88 -2.57 14.11
C LYS A 71 -9.12 -2.53 13.23
N THR A 72 -10.23 -2.01 13.76
CA THR A 72 -11.49 -1.90 13.01
C THR A 72 -11.33 -0.97 11.81
N ALA A 73 -10.63 0.16 11.96
CA ALA A 73 -10.35 1.08 10.86
C ALA A 73 -9.55 0.41 9.74
N LYS A 74 -8.50 -0.33 10.09
CA LYS A 74 -7.70 -1.11 9.12
C LYS A 74 -8.53 -2.19 8.42
N ASP A 75 -9.30 -2.97 9.16
CA ASP A 75 -10.17 -4.00 8.60
C ASP A 75 -11.19 -3.40 7.64
N MET A 76 -11.79 -2.26 7.98
CA MET A 76 -12.72 -1.55 7.11
C MET A 76 -12.05 -1.03 5.83
N LEU A 77 -10.84 -0.49 5.90
CA LEU A 77 -10.11 -0.04 4.72
C LEU A 77 -9.83 -1.18 3.74
N TYR A 78 -9.49 -2.37 4.25
CA TYR A 78 -9.20 -3.52 3.39
C TYR A 78 -10.46 -4.21 2.84
N THR A 79 -11.57 -4.18 3.57
CA THR A 79 -12.77 -4.97 3.23
C THR A 79 -13.96 -4.10 2.82
N GLY A 80 -13.93 -2.81 3.10
CA GLY A 80 -15.07 -1.90 2.91
C GLY A 80 -15.30 -1.44 1.46
N GLY A 81 -14.43 -1.81 0.51
CA GLY A 81 -14.60 -1.47 -0.91
C GLY A 81 -14.44 0.02 -1.21
N TYR A 82 -13.70 0.75 -0.41
CA TYR A 82 -13.45 2.18 -0.60
C TYR A 82 -12.61 2.46 -1.84
N SER A 83 -12.93 3.54 -2.54
CA SER A 83 -12.06 4.16 -3.54
C SER A 83 -11.38 5.36 -2.91
N ILE A 84 -10.05 5.34 -2.84
CA ILE A 84 -9.25 6.38 -2.21
C ILE A 84 -8.61 7.22 -3.30
N TYR A 85 -8.90 8.52 -3.30
CA TYR A 85 -8.29 9.49 -4.20
C TYR A 85 -7.20 10.24 -3.45
N CYS A 86 -6.02 10.31 -4.03
CA CYS A 86 -4.86 10.95 -3.40
C CYS A 86 -4.13 11.86 -4.40
N THR A 87 -3.23 12.66 -3.89
CA THR A 87 -2.46 13.67 -4.63
C THR A 87 -1.14 13.16 -5.17
N VAL A 88 -0.84 11.86 -5.02
CA VAL A 88 0.41 11.28 -5.51
C VAL A 88 0.56 11.48 -7.01
N ASP A 89 1.74 11.94 -7.43
CA ASP A 89 2.18 11.87 -8.82
C ASP A 89 3.01 10.60 -8.98
N PRO A 90 2.51 9.57 -9.72
CA PRO A 90 3.21 8.30 -9.84
C PRO A 90 4.58 8.41 -10.52
N GLU A 91 4.76 9.37 -11.42
CA GLU A 91 6.03 9.58 -12.12
C GLU A 91 7.05 10.18 -11.17
N VAL A 92 6.68 11.23 -10.45
CA VAL A 92 7.54 11.87 -9.44
C VAL A 92 7.87 10.89 -8.31
N GLN A 93 6.88 10.12 -7.82
CA GLN A 93 7.09 9.10 -6.79
C GLN A 93 8.10 8.03 -7.25
N SER A 94 7.97 7.52 -8.47
CA SER A 94 8.89 6.53 -9.04
C SER A 94 10.32 7.07 -9.16
N ILE A 95 10.50 8.31 -9.60
CA ILE A 95 11.82 8.96 -9.68
C ILE A 95 12.44 9.06 -8.28
N VAL A 96 11.69 9.55 -7.31
CA VAL A 96 12.18 9.72 -5.94
C VAL A 96 12.56 8.38 -5.33
N GLU A 97 11.75 7.35 -5.50
CA GLU A 97 12.04 6.00 -5.01
C GLU A 97 13.31 5.43 -5.67
N SER A 98 13.50 5.62 -6.97
CA SER A 98 14.70 5.16 -7.67
C SER A 98 15.97 5.82 -7.15
N VAL A 99 15.92 7.13 -6.88
CA VAL A 99 17.05 7.88 -6.31
C VAL A 99 17.37 7.41 -4.89
N TYR A 100 16.35 7.16 -4.07
CA TYR A 100 16.50 6.74 -2.68
C TYR A 100 16.89 5.27 -2.55
N ALA A 101 16.50 4.40 -3.48
CA ALA A 101 16.88 2.99 -3.49
C ALA A 101 18.38 2.82 -3.71
N ASP A 102 18.99 3.64 -4.56
CA ASP A 102 20.43 3.59 -4.81
C ASP A 102 21.21 4.29 -3.68
N ARG A 103 21.81 3.49 -2.82
CA ARG A 103 22.64 3.99 -1.70
C ARG A 103 23.85 4.81 -2.15
N ASN A 104 24.30 4.68 -3.39
CA ASN A 104 25.43 5.46 -3.89
C ASN A 104 25.12 6.95 -4.00
N ASN A 105 23.85 7.29 -4.18
CA ASN A 105 23.40 8.69 -4.23
C ASN A 105 23.52 9.39 -2.85
N LEU A 106 23.40 8.61 -1.77
CA LEU A 106 23.40 9.11 -0.38
C LEU A 106 24.32 8.25 0.51
N ASN A 107 25.48 7.91 -0.01
CA ASN A 107 26.45 7.02 0.66
C ASN A 107 27.32 7.81 1.64
N TYR A 108 26.79 8.13 2.79
CA TYR A 108 27.56 8.73 3.88
C TYR A 108 27.51 7.85 5.12
N THR A 109 28.68 7.57 5.67
CA THR A 109 28.83 6.79 6.90
C THR A 109 29.48 7.65 7.98
N SER A 110 28.87 7.66 9.15
CA SER A 110 29.42 8.39 10.30
C SER A 110 30.73 7.75 10.78
N SER A 111 31.49 8.47 11.61
CA SER A 111 32.72 7.96 12.24
C SER A 111 32.49 6.71 13.12
N LYS A 112 31.23 6.43 13.49
CA LYS A 112 30.83 5.24 14.25
C LYS A 112 30.34 4.09 13.36
N GLY A 113 30.48 4.17 12.04
CA GLY A 113 30.04 3.15 11.10
C GLY A 113 28.53 3.15 10.84
N GLN A 114 27.78 4.17 11.24
CA GLN A 114 26.35 4.27 11.00
C GLN A 114 26.09 4.91 9.64
N LEU A 115 25.24 4.28 8.82
CA LEU A 115 24.79 4.82 7.56
C LEU A 115 23.83 5.99 7.77
N LEU A 116 24.01 7.06 7.00
CA LEU A 116 23.07 8.16 6.96
C LEU A 116 21.69 7.66 6.51
N GLN A 117 20.69 8.13 7.17
CA GLN A 117 19.30 7.97 6.76
C GLN A 117 18.68 9.35 6.54
N SER A 118 17.79 9.43 5.57
CA SER A 118 17.05 10.65 5.29
C SER A 118 15.65 10.31 4.77
N GLY A 119 14.76 11.27 4.86
CA GLY A 119 13.46 11.27 4.21
C GLY A 119 13.28 12.53 3.39
N ALA A 120 12.40 12.48 2.40
CA ALA A 120 12.03 13.63 1.59
C ALA A 120 10.53 13.66 1.37
N THR A 121 9.96 14.85 1.36
CA THR A 121 8.59 15.12 0.97
C THR A 121 8.61 16.14 -0.16
N ILE A 122 7.95 15.82 -1.26
CA ILE A 122 7.86 16.70 -2.44
C ILE A 122 6.46 17.29 -2.48
N ILE A 123 6.42 18.61 -2.61
CA ILE A 123 5.17 19.38 -2.59
C ILE A 123 5.05 20.13 -3.92
N ASP A 124 3.88 20.08 -4.53
CA ASP A 124 3.55 20.97 -5.65
C ASP A 124 3.33 22.39 -5.12
N ASN A 125 4.19 23.30 -5.52
CA ASN A 125 4.13 24.69 -5.08
C ASN A 125 2.89 25.46 -5.58
N THR A 126 2.19 24.91 -6.58
CA THR A 126 1.00 25.53 -7.14
C THR A 126 -0.24 25.23 -6.32
N THR A 127 -0.36 23.99 -5.87
CA THR A 127 -1.54 23.51 -5.12
C THR A 127 -1.28 23.38 -3.62
N GLY A 128 -0.01 23.18 -3.22
CA GLY A 128 0.38 22.86 -1.85
C GLY A 128 0.25 21.37 -1.51
N ASP A 129 -0.09 20.54 -2.48
CA ASP A 129 -0.28 19.11 -2.27
C ASP A 129 1.05 18.36 -2.17
N ILE A 130 1.08 17.32 -1.33
CA ILE A 130 2.19 16.37 -1.31
C ILE A 130 2.02 15.43 -2.49
N VAL A 131 3.01 15.41 -3.40
CA VAL A 131 2.98 14.60 -4.62
C VAL A 131 3.90 13.39 -4.57
N ALA A 132 4.91 13.39 -3.70
CA ALA A 132 5.76 12.23 -3.49
C ALA A 132 6.39 12.22 -2.09
N VAL A 133 6.71 11.02 -1.58
CA VAL A 133 7.36 10.81 -0.29
C VAL A 133 8.39 9.69 -0.40
N ALA A 134 9.59 9.94 0.12
CA ALA A 134 10.58 8.91 0.38
C ALA A 134 10.94 8.91 1.87
N GLY A 135 10.79 7.78 2.52
CA GLY A 135 10.96 7.68 3.98
C GLY A 135 12.31 7.18 4.44
N ARG A 136 13.12 6.59 3.56
CA ARG A 136 14.38 5.97 3.93
C ARG A 136 15.31 5.75 2.74
N VAL A 137 16.62 5.78 2.97
CA VAL A 137 17.67 5.47 1.98
C VAL A 137 17.91 3.96 1.90
N GLY A 138 18.01 3.45 0.68
CA GLY A 138 18.25 2.04 0.33
C GLY A 138 16.99 1.34 -0.13
N GLU A 139 17.17 0.13 -0.67
CA GLU A 139 16.06 -0.70 -1.10
C GLU A 139 15.09 -0.98 0.04
N ARG A 140 13.83 -1.09 -0.30
CA ARG A 140 12.77 -1.33 0.67
C ARG A 140 12.72 -2.82 1.04
N GLU A 141 12.93 -3.11 2.31
CA GLU A 141 13.01 -4.46 2.85
C GLU A 141 11.73 -4.90 3.61
N GLY A 142 10.74 -4.03 3.73
CA GLY A 142 9.52 -4.33 4.50
C GLY A 142 8.43 -3.27 4.40
N ARG A 143 7.28 -3.57 5.01
CA ARG A 143 6.16 -2.65 5.18
C ARG A 143 6.28 -1.93 6.53
N PHE A 144 5.71 -0.72 6.60
CA PHE A 144 5.65 0.10 7.81
C PHE A 144 7.01 0.28 8.49
N LEU A 145 8.07 0.42 7.68
CA LEU A 145 9.39 0.77 8.18
C LEU A 145 9.38 2.20 8.71
N LEU A 146 10.40 2.50 9.55
CA LEU A 146 10.57 3.85 10.07
C LEU A 146 10.70 4.86 8.91
N ASP A 147 9.76 5.79 8.87
CA ASP A 147 9.67 6.85 7.87
C ASP A 147 10.33 8.13 8.42
N TYR A 148 11.51 8.44 7.88
CA TYR A 148 12.26 9.63 8.27
C TYR A 148 11.71 10.94 7.66
N SER A 149 10.73 10.87 6.76
CA SER A 149 10.03 12.06 6.28
C SER A 149 9.09 12.66 7.32
N THR A 150 8.68 11.85 8.30
CA THR A 150 7.68 12.23 9.32
C THR A 150 8.22 12.21 10.75
N VAL A 151 9.28 11.45 11.01
CA VAL A 151 9.87 11.33 12.34
C VAL A 151 11.09 12.24 12.45
N VAL A 152 10.88 13.41 13.04
CA VAL A 152 11.99 14.32 13.38
C VAL A 152 12.65 13.80 14.67
N ARG A 153 13.89 13.32 14.56
CA ARG A 153 14.75 13.14 15.73
C ARG A 153 15.63 14.36 15.88
N GLN A 154 15.54 15.03 17.01
CA GLN A 154 16.51 16.06 17.35
C GLN A 154 17.89 15.45 17.36
N CYS A 155 18.82 16.05 16.61
CA CYS A 155 20.23 15.74 16.78
C CYS A 155 20.63 16.19 18.19
N GLY A 156 20.94 15.23 19.06
CA GLY A 156 21.46 15.47 20.38
C GLY A 156 22.93 15.83 20.33
#